data_955f0c7b92fb49b4be43d1df0fcae190
#
_entry.id   955f0c7b92fb49b4be43d1df0fcae190
#
_cell.length_a   1.000
_cell.length_b   1.000
_cell.length_c   1.000
_cell.angle_alpha   90.00
_cell.angle_beta   90.00
_cell.angle_gamma   90.00
#
_symmetry.space_group_name_H-M   'P 1'
#
loop_
_entity.id
_entity.type
_entity.pdbx_description
1 polymer ?
#
loop_
_entity_poly.entity_id
_entity_poly.type
_entity_poly.pdbx_seq_one_letter_code
_entity_poly.pdbx_strand_id
1 'polypeptide(L)'
;EAKKASFKKIIPILIEEACDELEQSYEVRPDEVAWIRKVLDYNVTGGKMNRGLMVVESGILLFGGRCTNDDLCRFAVLGWVIEMLQAWLWIADDIMDSSVTRRGQPCWYKVDDLGSAAINDAFLVEMLLFKALRRHFGDRPEYSRLVDLVMETTLQTELGQLLDIKCDTAPLSAFTLDRWTAIVKYKTAFYS
;
A
#
# COMPACT_ATOMS: atom_id res chain seq x y z
N GLU A 1 -8.05 -9.36 -18.61
CA GLU A 1 -6.67 -9.01 -18.96
C GLU A 1 -6.54 -7.54 -19.40
N ALA A 2 -7.38 -7.01 -20.28
CA ALA A 2 -7.31 -5.62 -20.76
C ALA A 2 -7.42 -4.59 -19.61
N LYS A 3 -8.35 -4.78 -18.65
CA LYS A 3 -8.50 -3.91 -17.48
C LYS A 3 -7.24 -3.86 -16.61
N LYS A 4 -6.63 -5.02 -16.35
CA LYS A 4 -5.37 -5.12 -15.60
C LYS A 4 -4.23 -4.41 -16.31
N ALA A 5 -4.15 -4.53 -17.64
CA ALA A 5 -3.15 -3.82 -18.43
C ALA A 5 -3.33 -2.30 -18.36
N SER A 6 -4.57 -1.79 -18.40
CA SER A 6 -4.87 -0.37 -18.25
C SER A 6 -4.55 0.12 -16.82
N PHE A 7 -4.91 -0.64 -15.79
CA PHE A 7 -4.58 -0.32 -14.39
C PHE A 7 -3.06 -0.19 -14.18
N LYS A 8 -2.28 -1.12 -14.75
CA LYS A 8 -0.82 -1.10 -14.66
C LYS A 8 -0.15 0.13 -15.29
N LYS A 9 -0.80 0.80 -16.24
CA LYS A 9 -0.24 2.00 -16.87
C LYS A 9 -0.21 3.21 -15.95
N ILE A 10 -0.95 3.18 -14.85
CA ILE A 10 -1.06 4.32 -13.93
C ILE A 10 0.11 4.36 -12.94
N ILE A 11 0.60 3.21 -12.44
CA ILE A 11 1.64 3.21 -11.41
C ILE A 11 2.95 3.87 -11.86
N PRO A 12 3.48 3.69 -13.09
CA PRO A 12 4.67 4.41 -13.51
C PRO A 12 4.49 5.93 -13.48
N ILE A 13 3.27 6.42 -13.76
CA ILE A 13 2.94 7.85 -13.70
C ILE A 13 3.00 8.32 -12.24
N LEU A 14 2.39 7.59 -11.30
CA LEU A 14 2.39 7.94 -9.88
C LEU A 14 3.81 7.91 -9.29
N ILE A 15 4.66 6.98 -9.71
CA ILE A 15 6.06 6.91 -9.29
C ILE A 15 6.83 8.13 -9.83
N GLU A 16 6.64 8.49 -11.09
CA GLU A 16 7.27 9.66 -11.69
C GLU A 16 6.85 10.94 -10.97
N GLU A 17 5.54 11.13 -10.77
CA GLU A 17 4.99 12.28 -10.05
C GLU A 17 5.55 12.40 -8.62
N ALA A 18 5.74 11.27 -7.92
CA ALA A 18 6.35 11.25 -6.58
C ALA A 18 7.83 11.65 -6.64
N CYS A 19 8.60 11.10 -7.59
CA CYS A 19 10.01 11.40 -7.77
C CYS A 19 10.22 12.88 -8.13
N ASP A 20 9.46 13.40 -9.11
CA ASP A 20 9.53 14.81 -9.51
C ASP A 20 9.23 15.76 -8.34
N GLU A 21 8.22 15.44 -7.51
CA GLU A 21 7.88 16.25 -6.35
C GLU A 21 8.99 16.25 -5.31
N LEU A 22 9.66 15.11 -5.11
CA LEU A 22 10.78 15.00 -4.15
C LEU A 22 11.98 15.85 -4.60
N GLU A 23 12.33 15.80 -5.87
CA GLU A 23 13.41 16.63 -6.43
C GLU A 23 13.09 18.12 -6.37
N GLN A 24 11.86 18.52 -6.74
CA GLN A 24 11.50 19.93 -6.88
C GLN A 24 11.15 20.61 -5.55
N SER A 25 10.58 19.88 -4.59
CA SER A 25 10.03 20.47 -3.38
C SER A 25 10.83 20.19 -2.11
N TYR A 26 11.68 19.13 -2.13
CA TYR A 26 12.41 18.67 -0.94
C TYR A 26 13.93 18.61 -1.15
N GLU A 27 14.43 19.07 -2.29
CA GLU A 27 15.88 19.12 -2.61
C GLU A 27 16.55 17.73 -2.47
N VAL A 28 15.79 16.64 -2.70
CA VAL A 28 16.31 15.27 -2.67
C VAL A 28 17.20 15.05 -3.88
N ARG A 29 18.38 14.47 -3.66
CA ARG A 29 19.38 14.28 -4.72
C ARG A 29 18.96 13.14 -5.67
N PRO A 30 19.45 13.15 -6.91
CA PRO A 30 19.06 12.14 -7.92
C PRO A 30 19.33 10.69 -7.50
N ASP A 31 20.39 10.42 -6.73
CA ASP A 31 20.72 9.08 -6.23
C ASP A 31 19.71 8.60 -5.15
N GLU A 32 19.25 9.51 -4.31
CA GLU A 32 18.21 9.23 -3.32
C GLU A 32 16.84 9.05 -3.98
N VAL A 33 16.52 9.85 -4.99
CA VAL A 33 15.30 9.68 -5.80
C VAL A 33 15.31 8.34 -6.54
N ALA A 34 16.45 7.94 -7.12
CA ALA A 34 16.59 6.63 -7.75
C ALA A 34 16.38 5.48 -6.75
N TRP A 35 16.80 5.65 -5.48
CA TRP A 35 16.51 4.70 -4.42
C TRP A 35 15.02 4.60 -4.13
N ILE A 36 14.34 5.72 -3.96
CA ILE A 36 12.89 5.75 -3.69
C ILE A 36 12.12 5.12 -4.84
N ARG A 37 12.50 5.39 -6.08
CA ARG A 37 11.95 4.71 -7.26
C ARG A 37 12.12 3.20 -7.17
N LYS A 38 13.31 2.71 -6.81
CA LYS A 38 13.58 1.27 -6.61
C LYS A 38 12.68 0.68 -5.52
N VAL A 39 12.48 1.39 -4.40
CA VAL A 39 11.57 0.98 -3.31
C VAL A 39 10.15 0.77 -3.84
N LEU A 40 9.61 1.76 -4.56
CA LEU A 40 8.25 1.72 -5.11
C LEU A 40 8.12 0.63 -6.18
N ASP A 41 9.05 0.54 -7.13
CA ASP A 41 9.03 -0.48 -8.18
C ASP A 41 9.09 -1.89 -7.60
N TYR A 42 9.92 -2.12 -6.59
CA TYR A 42 10.10 -3.45 -5.99
C TYR A 42 8.89 -3.88 -5.17
N ASN A 43 8.34 -3.00 -4.34
CA ASN A 43 7.34 -3.36 -3.33
C ASN A 43 5.89 -3.15 -3.79
N VAL A 44 5.63 -2.11 -4.58
CA VAL A 44 4.26 -1.74 -4.99
C VAL A 44 3.86 -2.48 -6.26
N THR A 45 4.77 -2.58 -7.24
CA THR A 45 4.48 -3.28 -8.50
C THR A 45 4.51 -4.80 -8.32
N GLY A 46 3.97 -5.53 -9.22
CA GLY A 46 3.94 -6.99 -9.14
C GLY A 46 2.70 -7.53 -8.42
N GLY A 47 2.65 -8.85 -8.21
CA GLY A 47 1.51 -9.50 -7.59
C GLY A 47 0.24 -9.54 -8.46
N LYS A 48 -0.86 -9.94 -7.83
CA LYS A 48 -2.16 -10.10 -8.50
C LYS A 48 -2.91 -8.78 -8.67
N MET A 49 -2.62 -7.76 -7.84
CA MET A 49 -3.29 -6.45 -7.79
C MET A 49 -4.81 -6.56 -7.60
N ASN A 50 -5.25 -7.57 -6.86
CA ASN A 50 -6.69 -7.86 -6.72
C ASN A 50 -7.42 -6.71 -6.02
N ARG A 51 -6.82 -6.12 -4.97
CA ARG A 51 -7.45 -5.05 -4.20
C ARG A 51 -7.61 -3.78 -5.04
N GLY A 52 -6.55 -3.37 -5.71
CA GLY A 52 -6.58 -2.22 -6.60
C GLY A 52 -7.57 -2.39 -7.76
N LEU A 53 -7.62 -3.59 -8.36
CA LEU A 53 -8.58 -3.90 -9.41
C LEU A 53 -10.02 -3.91 -8.90
N MET A 54 -10.28 -4.39 -7.68
CA MET A 54 -11.61 -4.35 -7.05
C MET A 54 -12.10 -2.93 -6.84
N VAL A 55 -11.23 -1.99 -6.48
CA VAL A 55 -11.59 -0.55 -6.39
C VAL A 55 -12.08 -0.04 -7.74
N VAL A 56 -11.33 -0.32 -8.81
CA VAL A 56 -11.71 0.10 -10.17
C VAL A 56 -13.04 -0.52 -10.59
N GLU A 57 -13.22 -1.82 -10.36
CA GLU A 57 -14.44 -2.54 -10.73
C GLU A 57 -15.65 -2.04 -9.93
N SER A 58 -15.50 -1.81 -8.62
CA SER A 58 -16.54 -1.25 -7.77
C SER A 58 -16.95 0.14 -8.25
N GLY A 59 -15.98 1.01 -8.57
CA GLY A 59 -16.25 2.33 -9.13
C GLY A 59 -17.07 2.25 -10.42
N ILE A 60 -16.66 1.41 -11.37
CA ILE A 60 -17.39 1.21 -12.64
C ILE A 60 -18.83 0.74 -12.38
N LEU A 61 -19.04 -0.19 -11.46
CA LEU A 61 -20.36 -0.71 -11.11
C LEU A 61 -21.24 0.36 -10.47
N LEU A 62 -20.72 1.12 -9.52
CA LEU A 62 -21.44 2.21 -8.84
C LEU A 62 -21.88 3.32 -9.81
N PHE A 63 -21.11 3.60 -10.83
CA PHE A 63 -21.44 4.56 -11.89
C PHE A 63 -22.34 3.95 -12.99
N GLY A 64 -22.79 2.70 -12.82
CA GLY A 64 -23.63 1.99 -13.80
C GLY A 64 -22.98 1.87 -15.17
N GLY A 65 -21.66 1.75 -15.23
CA GLY A 65 -20.86 1.65 -16.46
C GLY A 65 -20.70 2.95 -17.25
N ARG A 66 -21.22 4.07 -16.74
CA ARG A 66 -21.16 5.39 -17.41
C ARG A 66 -20.01 6.24 -16.87
N CYS A 67 -18.80 5.70 -16.90
CA CYS A 67 -17.61 6.37 -16.43
C CYS A 67 -16.94 7.17 -17.55
N THR A 68 -16.49 8.36 -17.24
CA THR A 68 -15.54 9.11 -18.07
C THR A 68 -14.13 8.52 -17.94
N ASN A 69 -13.21 8.90 -18.83
CA ASN A 69 -11.80 8.52 -18.68
C ASN A 69 -11.20 9.07 -17.38
N ASP A 70 -11.62 10.25 -16.95
CA ASP A 70 -11.19 10.89 -15.72
C ASP A 70 -11.67 10.09 -14.48
N ASP A 71 -12.91 9.59 -14.48
CA ASP A 71 -13.40 8.68 -13.43
C ASP A 71 -12.56 7.40 -13.35
N LEU A 72 -12.26 6.80 -14.50
CA LEU A 72 -11.46 5.58 -14.57
C LEU A 72 -10.03 5.80 -14.07
N CYS A 73 -9.41 6.95 -14.42
CA CYS A 73 -8.11 7.31 -13.88
C CYS A 73 -8.16 7.48 -12.37
N ARG A 74 -9.16 8.17 -11.81
CA ARG A 74 -9.33 8.33 -10.36
C ARG A 74 -9.53 7.01 -9.63
N PHE A 75 -10.35 6.12 -10.16
CA PHE A 75 -10.51 4.77 -9.58
C PHE A 75 -9.20 4.00 -9.60
N ALA A 76 -8.40 4.15 -10.67
CA ALA A 76 -7.09 3.50 -10.75
C ALA A 76 -6.10 4.09 -9.74
N VAL A 77 -6.08 5.41 -9.53
CA VAL A 77 -5.27 6.05 -8.48
C VAL A 77 -5.65 5.52 -7.10
N LEU A 78 -6.96 5.49 -6.75
CA LEU A 78 -7.42 4.90 -5.48
C LEU A 78 -7.04 3.43 -5.36
N GLY A 79 -7.13 2.68 -6.45
CA GLY A 79 -6.68 1.29 -6.48
C GLY A 79 -5.19 1.16 -6.16
N TRP A 80 -4.35 2.04 -6.70
CA TRP A 80 -2.92 2.05 -6.39
C TRP A 80 -2.61 2.54 -4.97
N VAL A 81 -3.41 3.44 -4.41
CA VAL A 81 -3.30 3.83 -2.99
C VAL A 81 -3.47 2.61 -2.07
N ILE A 82 -4.44 1.72 -2.36
CA ILE A 82 -4.62 0.47 -1.58
C ILE A 82 -3.47 -0.52 -1.80
N GLU A 83 -2.94 -0.63 -3.02
CA GLU A 83 -1.76 -1.47 -3.26
C GLU A 83 -0.50 -0.91 -2.58
N MET A 84 -0.33 0.42 -2.49
CA MET A 84 0.72 1.07 -1.72
C MET A 84 0.54 0.86 -0.21
N LEU A 85 -0.71 0.99 0.31
CA LEU A 85 -1.04 0.67 1.69
C LEU A 85 -0.60 -0.75 2.04
N GLN A 86 -0.93 -1.72 1.20
CA GLN A 86 -0.49 -3.09 1.40
C GLN A 86 1.04 -3.25 1.31
N ALA A 87 1.69 -2.52 0.42
CA ALA A 87 3.13 -2.65 0.20
C ALA A 87 3.95 -2.23 1.43
N TRP A 88 3.65 -1.07 2.03
CA TRP A 88 4.39 -0.62 3.21
C TRP A 88 4.12 -1.51 4.43
N LEU A 89 2.86 -1.95 4.61
CA LEU A 89 2.53 -2.90 5.67
C LEU A 89 3.31 -4.22 5.52
N TRP A 90 3.50 -4.70 4.28
CA TRP A 90 4.29 -5.91 4.04
C TRP A 90 5.78 -5.73 4.27
N ILE A 91 6.36 -4.57 3.95
CA ILE A 91 7.76 -4.30 4.29
C ILE A 91 7.96 -4.41 5.80
N ALA A 92 7.07 -3.81 6.58
CA ALA A 92 7.12 -3.86 8.04
C ALA A 92 6.85 -5.27 8.60
N ASP A 93 5.82 -5.95 8.10
CA ASP A 93 5.44 -7.32 8.47
C ASP A 93 6.59 -8.31 8.23
N ASP A 94 7.21 -8.24 7.04
CA ASP A 94 8.33 -9.11 6.69
C ASP A 94 9.53 -8.98 7.63
N ILE A 95 9.80 -7.76 8.14
CA ILE A 95 10.86 -7.52 9.13
C ILE A 95 10.46 -8.11 10.48
N MET A 96 9.22 -7.86 10.95
CA MET A 96 8.72 -8.34 12.23
C MET A 96 8.67 -9.86 12.29
N ASP A 97 8.23 -10.50 11.19
CA ASP A 97 8.10 -11.95 11.09
C ASP A 97 9.40 -12.65 10.66
N SER A 98 10.48 -11.90 10.39
CA SER A 98 11.73 -12.41 9.84
C SER A 98 11.53 -13.23 8.55
N SER A 99 10.54 -12.86 7.74
CA SER A 99 10.21 -13.53 6.49
C SER A 99 11.38 -13.48 5.50
N VAL A 100 11.54 -14.53 4.70
CA VAL A 100 12.66 -14.62 3.75
C VAL A 100 12.25 -14.17 2.34
N THR A 101 11.05 -14.54 1.92
CA THR A 101 10.57 -14.28 0.57
C THR A 101 9.16 -13.71 0.56
N ARG A 102 8.90 -12.78 -0.36
CA ARG A 102 7.59 -12.20 -0.65
C ARG A 102 7.33 -12.22 -2.17
N ARG A 103 6.19 -12.78 -2.60
CA ARG A 103 5.84 -12.90 -4.03
C ARG A 103 6.90 -13.63 -4.88
N GLY A 104 7.63 -14.58 -4.30
CA GLY A 104 8.65 -15.37 -5.01
C GLY A 104 10.02 -14.68 -5.18
N GLN A 105 10.21 -13.52 -4.56
CA GLN A 105 11.48 -12.80 -4.50
C GLN A 105 11.89 -12.55 -3.04
N PRO A 106 13.15 -12.18 -2.73
CA PRO A 106 13.57 -11.82 -1.38
C PRO A 106 12.66 -10.74 -0.78
N CYS A 107 12.38 -10.77 0.54
CA CYS A 107 11.76 -9.65 1.22
C CYS A 107 12.64 -8.41 1.11
N TRP A 108 12.03 -7.21 1.06
CA TRP A 108 12.76 -5.96 0.79
C TRP A 108 13.95 -5.75 1.72
N TYR A 109 13.80 -6.01 3.00
CA TYR A 109 14.87 -5.85 3.99
C TYR A 109 16.06 -6.81 3.81
N LYS A 110 15.91 -7.85 2.97
CA LYS A 110 16.99 -8.79 2.58
C LYS A 110 17.73 -8.35 1.32
N VAL A 111 17.19 -7.39 0.57
CA VAL A 111 17.82 -6.89 -0.66
C VAL A 111 19.03 -6.06 -0.28
N ASP A 112 20.18 -6.35 -0.90
CA ASP A 112 21.44 -5.64 -0.68
C ASP A 112 21.82 -5.51 0.82
N ASP A 113 21.44 -6.49 1.64
CA ASP A 113 21.68 -6.53 3.10
C ASP A 113 21.12 -5.29 3.85
N LEU A 114 20.03 -4.72 3.34
CA LEU A 114 19.41 -3.47 3.85
C LEU A 114 19.04 -3.54 5.33
N GLY A 115 18.56 -4.68 5.80
CA GLY A 115 18.22 -4.90 7.20
C GLY A 115 17.13 -3.94 7.70
N SER A 116 17.31 -3.41 8.90
CA SER A 116 16.33 -2.51 9.54
C SER A 116 16.19 -1.14 8.86
N ALA A 117 17.10 -0.73 7.96
CA ALA A 117 16.95 0.49 7.20
C ALA A 117 15.69 0.47 6.31
N ALA A 118 15.22 -0.72 5.92
CA ALA A 118 13.95 -0.90 5.21
C ALA A 118 12.72 -0.37 5.96
N ILE A 119 12.80 -0.14 7.28
CA ILE A 119 11.74 0.49 8.07
C ILE A 119 11.47 1.91 7.56
N ASN A 120 12.54 2.68 7.27
CA ASN A 120 12.39 4.01 6.71
C ASN A 120 11.73 3.98 5.33
N ASP A 121 12.06 2.98 4.51
CA ASP A 121 11.44 2.81 3.18
C ASP A 121 9.94 2.50 3.31
N ALA A 122 9.53 1.72 4.32
CA ALA A 122 8.12 1.49 4.60
C ALA A 122 7.39 2.81 4.91
N PHE A 123 7.94 3.65 5.79
CA PHE A 123 7.37 4.98 6.11
C PHE A 123 7.32 5.90 4.89
N LEU A 124 8.33 5.85 4.01
CA LEU A 124 8.31 6.61 2.77
C LEU A 124 7.16 6.17 1.86
N VAL A 125 6.95 4.86 1.67
CA VAL A 125 5.82 4.35 0.86
C VAL A 125 4.49 4.77 1.47
N GLU A 126 4.34 4.73 2.81
CA GLU A 126 3.16 5.23 3.50
C GLU A 126 2.91 6.71 3.20
N MET A 127 3.91 7.58 3.36
CA MET A 127 3.72 9.01 3.12
C MET A 127 3.47 9.33 1.64
N LEU A 128 4.09 8.60 0.72
CA LEU A 128 3.88 8.80 -0.71
C LEU A 128 2.46 8.42 -1.17
N LEU A 129 1.79 7.48 -0.51
CA LEU A 129 0.37 7.23 -0.79
C LEU A 129 -0.51 8.45 -0.43
N PHE A 130 -0.23 9.14 0.67
CA PHE A 130 -0.96 10.36 1.04
C PHE A 130 -0.64 11.52 0.08
N LYS A 131 0.59 11.59 -0.43
CA LYS A 131 0.96 12.56 -1.49
C LYS A 131 0.17 12.29 -2.77
N ALA A 132 0.04 11.03 -3.19
CA ALA A 132 -0.79 10.64 -4.33
C ALA A 132 -2.26 11.02 -4.11
N LEU A 133 -2.84 10.75 -2.94
CA LEU A 133 -4.19 11.17 -2.60
C LEU A 133 -4.34 12.70 -2.67
N ARG A 134 -3.41 13.45 -2.09
CA ARG A 134 -3.47 14.91 -2.12
C ARG A 134 -3.39 15.46 -3.54
N ARG A 135 -2.49 14.92 -4.36
CA ARG A 135 -2.29 15.37 -5.75
C ARG A 135 -3.52 15.18 -6.61
N HIS A 136 -4.19 14.03 -6.49
CA HIS A 136 -5.30 13.65 -7.35
C HIS A 136 -6.69 13.95 -6.79
N PHE A 137 -6.79 14.22 -5.49
CA PHE A 137 -8.07 14.45 -4.80
C PHE A 137 -8.08 15.69 -3.89
N GLY A 138 -6.96 16.41 -3.73
CA GLY A 138 -6.82 17.48 -2.74
C GLY A 138 -7.78 18.66 -2.90
N ASP A 139 -8.29 18.90 -4.09
CA ASP A 139 -9.31 19.90 -4.43
C ASP A 139 -10.75 19.35 -4.43
N ARG A 140 -10.91 18.07 -4.09
CA ARG A 140 -12.19 17.36 -4.14
C ARG A 140 -12.88 17.33 -2.77
N PRO A 141 -14.21 17.39 -2.73
CA PRO A 141 -14.96 17.33 -1.47
C PRO A 141 -14.80 16.00 -0.72
N GLU A 142 -14.48 14.92 -1.42
CA GLU A 142 -14.23 13.60 -0.83
C GLU A 142 -12.84 13.42 -0.22
N TYR A 143 -11.88 14.33 -0.43
CA TYR A 143 -10.49 14.17 -0.02
C TYR A 143 -10.31 13.85 1.46
N SER A 144 -10.92 14.64 2.35
CA SER A 144 -10.80 14.41 3.80
C SER A 144 -11.33 13.04 4.21
N ARG A 145 -12.44 12.60 3.62
CA ARG A 145 -13.02 11.28 3.89
C ARG A 145 -12.14 10.14 3.40
N LEU A 146 -11.44 10.33 2.27
CA LEU A 146 -10.49 9.33 1.76
C LEU A 146 -9.27 9.23 2.69
N VAL A 147 -8.76 10.36 3.16
CA VAL A 147 -7.65 10.38 4.14
C VAL A 147 -8.07 9.71 5.44
N ASP A 148 -9.24 10.08 6.00
CA ASP A 148 -9.77 9.48 7.22
C ASP A 148 -9.95 7.96 7.07
N LEU A 149 -10.47 7.51 5.92
CA LEU A 149 -10.64 6.07 5.63
C LEU A 149 -9.30 5.33 5.61
N VAL A 150 -8.29 5.89 4.96
CA VAL A 150 -6.95 5.28 4.91
C VAL A 150 -6.33 5.23 6.31
N MET A 151 -6.41 6.32 7.07
CA MET A 151 -5.87 6.38 8.44
C MET A 151 -6.57 5.38 9.37
N GLU A 152 -7.89 5.31 9.34
CA GLU A 152 -8.66 4.34 10.16
C GLU A 152 -8.32 2.90 9.78
N THR A 153 -8.24 2.61 8.49
CA THR A 153 -7.90 1.27 7.99
C THR A 153 -6.47 0.88 8.35
N THR A 154 -5.53 1.83 8.28
CA THR A 154 -4.14 1.66 8.73
C THR A 154 -4.11 1.31 10.20
N LEU A 155 -4.73 2.12 11.08
CA LEU A 155 -4.79 1.86 12.51
C LEU A 155 -5.36 0.48 12.83
N GLN A 156 -6.47 0.11 12.17
CA GLN A 156 -7.08 -1.21 12.36
C GLN A 156 -6.11 -2.34 11.99
N THR A 157 -5.36 -2.19 10.89
CA THR A 157 -4.40 -3.19 10.43
C THR A 157 -3.20 -3.30 11.36
N GLU A 158 -2.68 -2.17 11.86
CA GLU A 158 -1.61 -2.13 12.86
C GLU A 158 -2.03 -2.78 14.20
N LEU A 159 -3.27 -2.53 14.64
CA LEU A 159 -3.82 -3.23 15.81
C LEU A 159 -3.92 -4.74 15.58
N GLY A 160 -4.29 -5.15 14.36
CA GLY A 160 -4.29 -6.56 13.97
C GLY A 160 -2.89 -7.18 14.01
N GLN A 161 -1.89 -6.44 13.51
CA GLN A 161 -0.48 -6.84 13.57
C GLN A 161 0.02 -6.95 15.01
N LEU A 162 -0.34 -6.01 15.89
CA LEU A 162 -0.01 -6.07 17.30
C LEU A 162 -0.59 -7.34 17.96
N LEU A 163 -1.84 -7.69 17.64
CA LEU A 163 -2.48 -8.92 18.15
C LEU A 163 -1.73 -10.17 17.67
N ASP A 164 -1.26 -10.18 16.44
CA ASP A 164 -0.52 -11.29 15.83
C ASP A 164 0.84 -11.47 16.48
N ILE A 165 1.65 -10.43 16.55
CA ILE A 165 2.97 -10.43 17.23
C ILE A 165 2.85 -10.91 18.68
N LYS A 166 1.78 -10.51 19.39
CA LYS A 166 1.53 -10.95 20.77
C LYS A 166 1.19 -12.44 20.87
N CYS A 167 0.87 -13.12 19.77
CA CYS A 167 0.69 -14.55 19.75
C CYS A 167 2.03 -15.30 19.86
N ASP A 168 3.11 -14.81 19.30
CA ASP A 168 4.40 -15.51 19.26
C ASP A 168 4.95 -15.86 20.65
N THR A 169 4.62 -15.03 21.64
CA THR A 169 5.05 -15.21 23.04
C THR A 169 3.93 -15.67 23.97
N ALA A 170 2.73 -15.92 23.43
CA ALA A 170 1.57 -16.27 24.23
C ALA A 170 1.56 -17.77 24.60
N PRO A 171 1.03 -18.15 25.79
CA PRO A 171 0.84 -19.56 26.11
C PRO A 171 -0.22 -20.17 25.18
N LEU A 172 -0.12 -21.50 24.96
CA LEU A 172 -0.99 -22.21 24.03
C LEU A 172 -2.50 -22.01 24.36
N SER A 173 -2.84 -21.83 25.62
CA SER A 173 -4.22 -21.53 26.07
C SER A 173 -4.76 -20.19 25.59
N ALA A 174 -3.92 -19.28 25.14
CA ALA A 174 -4.33 -17.99 24.60
C ALA A 174 -4.73 -18.06 23.10
N PHE A 175 -4.47 -19.18 22.43
CA PHE A 175 -4.86 -19.41 21.03
C PHE A 175 -6.32 -19.85 20.94
N THR A 176 -7.22 -18.89 21.13
CA THR A 176 -8.67 -19.11 21.03
C THR A 176 -9.19 -18.72 19.64
N LEU A 177 -10.38 -19.25 19.28
CA LEU A 177 -11.04 -18.86 18.04
C LEU A 177 -11.36 -17.36 18.00
N ASP A 178 -11.74 -16.78 19.13
CA ASP A 178 -12.02 -15.34 19.25
C ASP A 178 -10.77 -14.51 18.96
N ARG A 179 -9.62 -14.90 19.49
CA ARG A 179 -8.34 -14.23 19.23
C ARG A 179 -7.94 -14.35 17.76
N TRP A 180 -8.04 -15.53 17.18
CA TRP A 180 -7.77 -15.76 15.76
C TRP A 180 -8.70 -14.90 14.88
N THR A 181 -10.01 -14.87 15.22
CA THR A 181 -11.00 -14.05 14.50
C THR A 181 -10.66 -12.58 14.57
N ALA A 182 -10.22 -12.08 15.73
CA ALA A 182 -9.79 -10.69 15.89
C ALA A 182 -8.57 -10.37 15.02
N ILE A 183 -7.55 -11.24 15.00
CA ILE A 183 -6.36 -11.06 14.16
C ILE A 183 -6.76 -10.99 12.68
N VAL A 184 -7.50 -11.97 12.16
CA VAL A 184 -7.92 -12.02 10.76
C VAL A 184 -8.74 -10.79 10.40
N LYS A 185 -9.65 -10.37 11.27
CA LYS A 185 -10.50 -9.22 11.07
C LYS A 185 -9.68 -7.93 10.95
N TYR A 186 -8.80 -7.67 11.89
CA TYR A 186 -8.05 -6.41 11.97
C TYR A 186 -6.81 -6.41 11.09
N LYS A 187 -6.00 -7.48 11.08
CA LYS A 187 -4.76 -7.53 10.28
C LYS A 187 -5.04 -7.56 8.77
N THR A 188 -6.20 -8.11 8.35
CA THR A 188 -6.40 -8.37 6.90
C THR A 188 -7.75 -7.91 6.37
N ALA A 189 -8.86 -8.18 7.07
CA ALA A 189 -10.19 -8.05 6.45
C ALA A 189 -10.59 -6.59 6.16
N PHE A 190 -10.21 -5.64 6.99
CA PHE A 190 -10.62 -4.24 6.83
C PHE A 190 -10.01 -3.54 5.61
N TYR A 191 -8.78 -3.89 5.22
CA TYR A 191 -8.15 -3.28 4.04
C TYR A 191 -8.31 -4.12 2.77
N SER A 192 -9.01 -5.26 2.85
CA SER A 192 -9.16 -6.24 1.74
C SER A 192 -10.45 -6.12 0.98
#